data_f88b0a206b4bf919308a8b54bdb2380a
#
_entry.id   f88b0a206b4bf919308a8b54bdb2380a
#
_cell.length_a   1.000
_cell.length_b   1.000
_cell.length_c   1.000
_cell.angle_alpha   90.00
_cell.angle_beta   90.00
_cell.angle_gamma   90.00
#
_symmetry.space_group_name_H-M   'P 1'
#
loop_
_entity.id
_entity.type
_entity.pdbx_description
1 polymer ?
#
loop_
_entity_poly.entity_id
_entity_poly.type
_entity_poly.pdbx_seq_one_letter_code
_entity_poly.pdbx_strand_id
1 'polypeptide(L)'
;MPQYAVIVYSPAPADPMALTPDYLERIDGYAALAKELGGKVLGGSYFSAERGFAFEPSTSAISITGQTVSSGPLVESDLVVAALFVLSARDIDTAVRIAQQHPAVRDGGVEVRPLYSAPGK
;
A
#
# COMPACT_ATOMS: atom_id res chain seq x y z
N MET A 1 -10.79 -16.48 7.06
CA MET A 1 -9.40 -16.47 6.60
C MET A 1 -8.63 -15.36 7.31
N PRO A 2 -7.36 -15.58 7.59
CA PRO A 2 -6.52 -14.51 8.15
C PRO A 2 -6.49 -13.28 7.26
N GLN A 3 -6.24 -12.14 7.88
CA GLN A 3 -6.15 -10.88 7.18
C GLN A 3 -4.76 -10.28 7.36
N TYR A 4 -4.32 -9.56 6.36
CA TYR A 4 -2.99 -8.97 6.31
C TYR A 4 -3.09 -7.53 5.82
N ALA A 5 -2.31 -6.65 6.44
CA ALA A 5 -2.12 -5.30 5.90
C ALA A 5 -1.01 -5.38 4.85
N VAL A 6 -1.27 -4.78 3.71
CA VAL A 6 -0.25 -4.62 2.67
C VAL A 6 0.02 -3.13 2.54
N ILE A 7 1.25 -2.75 2.83
CA ILE A 7 1.68 -1.36 2.83
C ILE A 7 2.58 -1.18 1.61
N VAL A 8 2.18 -0.27 0.74
CA VAL A 8 2.86 -0.02 -0.53
C VAL A 8 3.74 1.21 -0.40
N TYR A 9 4.99 1.07 -0.79
CA TYR A 9 5.98 2.15 -0.75
C TYR A 9 6.38 2.57 -2.15
N SER A 10 6.55 3.86 -2.35
CA SER A 10 7.04 4.44 -3.61
C SER A 10 8.24 5.33 -3.33
N PRO A 11 9.12 5.53 -4.31
CA PRO A 11 10.22 6.50 -4.17
C PRO A 11 9.68 7.90 -3.87
N ALA A 12 10.37 8.64 -3.02
CA ALA A 12 10.00 10.00 -2.66
C ALA A 12 10.86 11.00 -3.43
N PRO A 13 10.28 12.12 -3.93
CA PRO A 13 8.85 12.37 -4.01
C PRO A 13 8.20 11.47 -5.06
N ALA A 14 6.93 11.12 -4.83
CA ALA A 14 6.20 10.32 -5.79
C ALA A 14 6.04 11.12 -7.09
N ASP A 15 6.42 10.50 -8.20
CA ASP A 15 6.37 11.15 -9.51
C ASP A 15 5.11 10.72 -10.26
N PRO A 16 4.13 11.62 -10.43
CA PRO A 16 2.91 11.26 -11.15
C PRO A 16 3.15 10.94 -12.62
N MET A 17 4.25 11.42 -13.19
CA MET A 17 4.61 11.11 -14.57
C MET A 17 5.12 9.67 -14.73
N ALA A 18 5.49 9.04 -13.62
CA ALA A 18 5.86 7.63 -13.62
C ALA A 18 4.66 6.70 -13.67
N LEU A 19 3.45 7.22 -13.50
CA LEU A 19 2.23 6.44 -13.58
C LEU A 19 1.83 6.25 -15.05
N THR A 20 2.44 5.25 -15.66
CA THR A 20 2.15 4.91 -17.06
C THR A 20 0.76 4.27 -17.18
N PRO A 21 0.15 4.28 -18.39
CA PRO A 21 -1.11 3.56 -18.60
C PRO A 21 -1.01 2.08 -18.23
N ASP A 22 0.12 1.44 -18.50
CA ASP A 22 0.36 0.04 -18.13
C ASP A 22 0.32 -0.15 -16.61
N TYR A 23 0.98 0.76 -15.86
CA TYR A 23 0.98 0.69 -14.40
C TYR A 23 -0.43 0.83 -13.84
N LEU A 24 -1.21 1.79 -14.34
CA LEU A 24 -2.59 2.02 -13.91
C LEU A 24 -3.48 0.82 -14.24
N GLU A 25 -3.29 0.21 -15.39
CA GLU A 25 -4.03 -0.98 -15.76
C GLU A 25 -3.74 -2.15 -14.82
N ARG A 26 -2.48 -2.31 -14.43
CA ARG A 26 -2.09 -3.36 -13.49
C ARG A 26 -2.67 -3.13 -12.10
N ILE A 27 -2.75 -1.86 -11.67
CA ILE A 27 -3.39 -1.52 -10.41
C ILE A 27 -4.88 -1.85 -10.46
N ASP A 28 -5.56 -1.48 -11.54
CA ASP A 28 -6.98 -1.73 -11.69
C ASP A 28 -7.29 -3.23 -11.73
N GLY A 29 -6.40 -4.03 -12.29
CA GLY A 29 -6.58 -5.48 -12.36
C GLY A 29 -6.11 -6.25 -11.13
N TYR A 30 -5.52 -5.56 -10.16
CA TYR A 30 -4.85 -6.24 -9.05
C TYR A 30 -5.81 -7.05 -8.17
N ALA A 31 -7.00 -6.53 -7.90
CA ALA A 31 -7.99 -7.24 -7.08
C ALA A 31 -8.43 -8.56 -7.73
N ALA A 32 -8.60 -8.57 -9.05
CA ALA A 32 -8.93 -9.78 -9.79
C ALA A 32 -7.77 -10.79 -9.74
N LEU A 33 -6.55 -10.31 -9.88
CA LEU A 33 -5.37 -11.15 -9.80
C LEU A 33 -5.22 -11.78 -8.41
N ALA A 34 -5.47 -11.00 -7.35
CA ALA A 34 -5.44 -11.51 -6.00
C ALA A 34 -6.43 -12.66 -5.82
N LYS A 35 -7.62 -12.50 -6.39
CA LYS A 35 -8.65 -13.53 -6.32
C LYS A 35 -8.21 -14.80 -7.03
N GLU A 36 -7.56 -14.69 -8.18
CA GLU A 36 -7.03 -15.85 -8.89
C GLU A 36 -5.97 -16.59 -8.09
N LEU A 37 -5.22 -15.89 -7.27
CA LEU A 37 -4.17 -16.48 -6.45
C LEU A 37 -4.68 -16.98 -5.09
N GLY A 38 -5.97 -16.89 -4.85
CA GLY A 38 -6.58 -17.45 -3.65
C GLY A 38 -6.77 -16.49 -2.50
N GLY A 39 -6.73 -15.18 -2.77
CA GLY A 39 -6.98 -14.17 -1.77
C GLY A 39 -8.10 -13.23 -2.16
N LYS A 40 -8.30 -12.20 -1.36
CA LYS A 40 -9.32 -11.19 -1.64
C LYS A 40 -8.88 -9.85 -1.05
N VAL A 41 -8.91 -8.82 -1.87
CA VAL A 41 -8.68 -7.46 -1.38
C VAL A 41 -9.98 -6.99 -0.72
N LEU A 42 -9.92 -6.69 0.58
CA LEU A 42 -11.09 -6.33 1.35
C LEU A 42 -11.37 -4.83 1.34
N GLY A 43 -10.34 -4.03 1.15
CA GLY A 43 -10.49 -2.58 1.08
C GLY A 43 -9.14 -1.91 1.19
N GLY A 44 -9.13 -0.60 0.97
CA GLY A 44 -7.93 0.20 1.00
C GLY A 44 -7.88 1.16 -0.16
N SER A 45 -6.83 1.97 -0.21
CA SER A 45 -6.70 2.99 -1.23
C SER A 45 -5.27 3.49 -1.32
N TYR A 46 -4.96 4.15 -2.41
CA TYR A 46 -3.78 4.97 -2.52
C TYR A 46 -3.99 6.26 -1.73
N PHE A 47 -2.92 6.73 -1.10
CA PHE A 47 -2.95 8.02 -0.43
C PHE A 47 -2.90 9.13 -1.47
N SER A 48 -3.74 10.15 -1.30
CA SER A 48 -3.81 11.25 -2.24
C SER A 48 -2.87 12.36 -1.85
N ALA A 49 -2.44 13.13 -2.85
CA ALA A 49 -1.79 14.41 -2.61
C ALA A 49 -2.85 15.43 -2.23
N GLU A 50 -2.47 16.38 -1.37
CA GLU A 50 -3.38 17.39 -0.88
C GLU A 50 -3.97 18.26 -1.99
N ARG A 51 -3.30 18.40 -3.11
CA ARG A 51 -3.70 19.30 -4.21
C ARG A 51 -4.18 18.62 -5.48
N GLY A 52 -4.44 17.36 -5.46
CA GLY A 52 -5.24 16.70 -6.48
C GLY A 52 -4.69 16.52 -7.88
N PHE A 53 -3.58 17.12 -8.24
CA PHE A 53 -3.03 16.97 -9.60
C PHE A 53 -1.87 16.02 -9.69
N ALA A 54 -1.22 15.77 -8.58
CA ALA A 54 -0.07 14.90 -8.52
C ALA A 54 -0.21 13.96 -7.37
N PHE A 55 0.11 12.72 -7.60
CA PHE A 55 0.16 11.74 -6.54
C PHE A 55 1.48 11.93 -5.79
N GLU A 56 1.40 12.59 -4.64
CA GLU A 56 2.56 12.93 -3.82
C GLU A 56 2.28 12.59 -2.35
N PRO A 57 2.40 11.31 -1.99
CA PRO A 57 2.04 10.87 -0.63
C PRO A 57 2.78 11.60 0.47
N SER A 58 4.02 12.01 0.21
CA SER A 58 4.82 12.66 1.24
C SER A 58 4.30 14.04 1.65
N THR A 59 3.51 14.70 0.79
CA THR A 59 3.00 16.05 1.10
C THR A 59 1.70 16.02 1.87
N SER A 60 1.02 14.87 1.93
CA SER A 60 -0.29 14.77 2.56
C SER A 60 -0.25 14.19 3.97
N ALA A 61 0.91 13.72 4.40
CA ALA A 61 1.05 13.10 5.71
C ALA A 61 1.13 14.14 6.81
N ILE A 62 0.53 13.83 7.95
CA ILE A 62 0.67 14.60 9.17
C ILE A 62 1.11 13.63 10.25
N SER A 63 2.21 13.95 10.91
CA SER A 63 2.80 13.07 11.91
C SER A 63 2.63 13.66 13.30
N ILE A 64 2.36 12.81 14.28
CA ILE A 64 2.12 13.20 15.64
C ILE A 64 3.02 12.38 16.55
N THR A 65 3.84 13.07 17.36
CA THR A 65 4.68 12.41 18.37
C THR A 65 4.46 13.14 19.68
N GLY A 66 3.90 12.44 20.67
CA GLY A 66 3.50 13.09 21.91
C GLY A 66 2.47 14.17 21.62
N GLN A 67 2.83 15.43 21.89
CA GLN A 67 1.97 16.58 21.61
C GLN A 67 2.44 17.38 20.39
N THR A 68 3.46 16.88 19.69
CA THR A 68 4.01 17.57 18.52
C THR A 68 3.32 17.09 17.27
N VAL A 69 2.80 18.03 16.48
CA VAL A 69 2.16 17.75 15.19
C VAL A 69 3.04 18.35 14.10
N SER A 70 3.38 17.55 13.10
CA SER A 70 4.27 17.97 12.03
C SER A 70 3.73 17.54 10.67
N SER A 71 4.04 18.31 9.64
CA SER A 71 3.73 17.93 8.26
C SER A 71 4.77 16.92 7.79
N GLY A 72 4.33 15.95 6.99
CA GLY A 72 5.21 14.96 6.39
C GLY A 72 5.18 13.62 7.11
N PRO A 73 5.89 12.63 6.58
CA PRO A 73 5.93 11.29 7.17
C PRO A 73 6.65 11.28 8.52
N LEU A 74 6.23 10.37 9.40
CA LEU A 74 6.84 10.23 10.71
C LEU A 74 8.30 9.80 10.63
N VAL A 75 8.59 8.92 9.70
CA VAL A 75 9.94 8.43 9.46
C VAL A 75 10.39 8.92 8.09
N GLU A 76 11.46 9.67 8.05
CA GLU A 76 12.02 10.14 6.79
C GLU A 76 12.78 9.01 6.09
N SER A 77 12.54 8.87 4.80
CA SER A 77 13.13 7.79 4.00
C SER A 77 13.08 8.18 2.52
N ASP A 78 13.88 7.51 1.73
CA ASP A 78 13.79 7.61 0.28
C ASP A 78 12.52 6.98 -0.26
N LEU A 79 11.83 6.17 0.56
CA LEU A 79 10.55 5.58 0.23
C LEU A 79 9.48 6.16 1.14
N VAL A 80 8.29 6.40 0.59
CA VAL A 80 7.14 6.87 1.35
C VAL A 80 5.97 5.91 1.15
N VAL A 81 5.10 5.84 2.15
CA VAL A 81 3.90 5.00 2.06
C VAL A 81 2.95 5.62 1.04
N ALA A 82 2.66 4.89 -0.02
CA ALA A 82 1.84 5.37 -1.12
C ALA A 82 0.43 4.79 -1.09
N ALA A 83 0.24 3.64 -0.46
CA ALA A 83 -1.05 2.98 -0.41
C ALA A 83 -1.09 2.01 0.76
N LEU A 84 -2.30 1.68 1.17
CA LEU A 84 -2.55 0.68 2.20
C LEU A 84 -3.81 -0.08 1.80
N PHE A 85 -3.75 -1.40 1.88
CA PHE A 85 -4.97 -2.19 1.72
C PHE A 85 -4.93 -3.42 2.62
N VAL A 86 -6.11 -4.01 2.82
CA VAL A 86 -6.27 -5.22 3.62
C VAL A 86 -6.55 -6.38 2.68
N LEU A 87 -5.82 -7.45 2.88
CA LEU A 87 -5.88 -8.66 2.07
C LEU A 87 -6.30 -9.83 2.94
N SER A 88 -7.31 -10.59 2.50
CA SER A 88 -7.66 -11.85 3.11
C SER A 88 -6.97 -12.96 2.33
N ALA A 89 -6.27 -13.85 3.01
CA ALA A 89 -5.59 -14.97 2.37
C ALA A 89 -5.50 -16.14 3.34
N ARG A 90 -5.38 -17.33 2.80
CA ARG A 90 -5.34 -18.56 3.58
C ARG A 90 -4.17 -18.59 4.58
N ASP A 91 -3.02 -18.09 4.17
CA ASP A 91 -1.80 -18.08 4.97
C ASP A 91 -0.88 -16.95 4.52
N ILE A 92 0.21 -16.76 5.28
CA ILE A 92 1.17 -15.70 4.97
C ILE A 92 1.85 -15.93 3.61
N ASP A 93 2.11 -17.18 3.25
CA ASP A 93 2.78 -17.48 1.98
C ASP A 93 1.91 -17.07 0.80
N THR A 94 0.61 -17.30 0.88
CA THR A 94 -0.35 -16.86 -0.14
C THR A 94 -0.39 -15.33 -0.21
N ALA A 95 -0.45 -14.67 0.97
CA ALA A 95 -0.46 -13.21 1.03
C ALA A 95 0.80 -12.61 0.41
N VAL A 96 1.96 -13.18 0.69
CA VAL A 96 3.23 -12.73 0.11
C VAL A 96 3.22 -12.90 -1.40
N ARG A 97 2.73 -14.04 -1.88
CA ARG A 97 2.65 -14.29 -3.33
C ARG A 97 1.79 -13.24 -4.03
N ILE A 98 0.65 -12.91 -3.43
CA ILE A 98 -0.24 -11.87 -3.97
C ILE A 98 0.45 -10.50 -3.92
N ALA A 99 1.08 -10.17 -2.80
CA ALA A 99 1.77 -8.89 -2.66
C ALA A 99 2.91 -8.72 -3.66
N GLN A 100 3.61 -9.81 -4.00
CA GLN A 100 4.69 -9.78 -4.99
C GLN A 100 4.22 -9.37 -6.38
N GLN A 101 2.94 -9.51 -6.67
CA GLN A 101 2.38 -9.15 -7.97
C GLN A 101 2.03 -7.66 -8.08
N HIS A 102 2.14 -6.92 -6.97
CA HIS A 102 1.86 -5.49 -7.02
C HIS A 102 2.93 -4.77 -7.83
N PRO A 103 2.54 -3.85 -8.74
CA PRO A 103 3.52 -3.18 -9.61
C PRO A 103 4.55 -2.34 -8.85
N ALA A 104 4.25 -1.89 -7.62
CA ALA A 104 5.18 -1.08 -6.83
C ALA A 104 6.44 -1.83 -6.40
N VAL A 105 6.47 -3.18 -6.46
CA VAL A 105 7.67 -3.92 -6.07
C VAL A 105 8.86 -3.64 -6.98
N ARG A 106 8.61 -3.12 -8.18
CA ARG A 106 9.67 -2.85 -9.15
C ARG A 106 10.53 -1.67 -8.75
N ASP A 107 9.92 -0.58 -8.28
CA ASP A 107 10.63 0.67 -7.99
C ASP A 107 10.64 1.03 -6.51
N GLY A 108 9.68 0.57 -5.77
CA GLY A 108 9.57 0.79 -4.34
C GLY A 108 9.58 -0.53 -3.60
N GLY A 109 8.46 -0.86 -2.99
CA GLY A 109 8.33 -2.13 -2.29
C GLY A 109 6.97 -2.27 -1.66
N VAL A 110 6.70 -3.45 -1.15
CA VAL A 110 5.49 -3.70 -0.36
C VAL A 110 5.87 -4.44 0.91
N GLU A 111 5.11 -4.19 1.95
CA GLU A 111 5.32 -4.80 3.25
C GLU A 111 4.02 -5.50 3.64
N VAL A 112 4.13 -6.75 4.07
CA VAL A 112 2.97 -7.55 4.45
C VAL A 112 3.04 -7.78 5.96
N ARG A 113 1.97 -7.39 6.68
CA ARG A 113 1.90 -7.57 8.12
C ARG A 113 0.62 -8.28 8.51
N PRO A 114 0.72 -9.41 9.25
CA PRO A 114 -0.50 -10.06 9.74
C PRO A 114 -1.27 -9.12 10.67
N LEU A 115 -2.58 -9.08 10.49
CA LEU A 115 -3.42 -8.31 11.39
C LEU A 115 -3.78 -9.14 12.60
N TYR A 116 -3.79 -8.49 13.76
CA TYR A 116 -4.19 -9.15 15.00
C TYR A 116 -5.65 -9.60 14.91
N SER A 117 -5.88 -10.81 15.37
CA SER A 117 -7.23 -11.36 15.47
C SER A 117 -7.46 -11.81 16.89
N ALA A 118 -8.55 -11.35 17.48
CA ALA A 118 -8.85 -11.70 18.86
C ALA A 118 -9.08 -13.21 18.99
N PRO A 119 -8.57 -13.84 20.07
CA PRO A 119 -8.81 -15.27 20.29
C PRO A 119 -10.31 -15.59 20.35
N GLY A 120 -10.70 -16.74 19.82
CA GLY A 120 -12.08 -17.19 19.84
C GLY A 120 -12.97 -16.63 18.76
N LYS A 121 -12.40 -15.97 17.76
CA LYS A 121 -13.17 -15.43 16.64
C LYS A 121 -12.79 -16.07 15.32
#